data_2ab748282e8a4852735c3d9fedc5905a
#
_entry.id   2ab748282e8a4852735c3d9fedc5905a
#
_cell.length_a   1.000
_cell.length_b   1.000
_cell.length_c   1.000
_cell.angle_alpha   90.00
_cell.angle_beta   90.00
_cell.angle_gamma   90.00
#
_symmetry.space_group_name_H-M   'P 1'
#
loop_
_entity.id
_entity.type
_entity.pdbx_description
1 polymer ?
#
loop_
_entity_poly.entity_id
_entity_poly.type
_entity_poly.pdbx_seq_one_letter_code
_entity_poly.pdbx_strand_id
1 'polypeptide(L)'
;LILEKPAQHKYGKYINKYIFILIVISIISFFLSTVKEYSYYSDIFNTIENIVMVIFSFELLLRFISIGQDPRYEGLEGRLKYIKEPFVIIDILVLLPYYLTIAGIDLIFLRILRVFRIMKILRYEQYNSFDITLWHILKENKDKFMVVIQLSSILMLVSAPIMYYLENSVQPEIFSSIPSALWWSVITFTTV
;
A
#
# COMPACT_ATOMS: atom_id res chain seq x y z
N LEU A 1 -17.02 17.89 -4.85
CA LEU A 1 -17.57 17.00 -5.90
C LEU A 1 -16.59 16.77 -7.06
N ILE A 2 -15.85 17.81 -7.52
CA ILE A 2 -14.84 17.64 -8.61
C ILE A 2 -13.73 16.68 -8.20
N LEU A 3 -13.30 16.69 -6.95
CA LEU A 3 -12.24 15.84 -6.41
C LEU A 3 -12.74 14.41 -6.05
N GLU A 4 -14.04 14.23 -5.88
CA GLU A 4 -14.65 12.92 -5.56
C GLU A 4 -15.14 12.15 -6.79
N LYS A 5 -15.59 12.89 -7.82
CA LYS A 5 -16.04 12.33 -9.10
C LYS A 5 -15.41 13.09 -10.27
N PRO A 6 -14.09 13.05 -10.40
CA PRO A 6 -13.36 13.85 -11.38
C PRO A 6 -13.68 13.45 -12.84
N ALA A 7 -14.13 12.21 -13.11
CA ALA A 7 -14.53 11.78 -14.45
C ALA A 7 -15.67 12.62 -15.04
N GLN A 8 -16.53 13.14 -14.19
CA GLN A 8 -17.68 13.92 -14.62
C GLN A 8 -17.33 15.39 -14.98
N HIS A 9 -16.10 15.83 -14.66
CA HIS A 9 -15.67 17.21 -14.90
C HIS A 9 -14.36 17.26 -15.69
N LYS A 10 -14.32 18.13 -16.72
CA LYS A 10 -13.14 18.30 -17.58
C LYS A 10 -11.86 18.60 -16.80
N TYR A 11 -11.95 19.43 -15.76
CA TYR A 11 -10.81 19.79 -14.90
C TYR A 11 -10.44 18.70 -13.90
N GLY A 12 -11.37 17.85 -13.49
CA GLY A 12 -11.14 16.75 -12.57
C GLY A 12 -10.10 15.75 -13.09
N LYS A 13 -10.14 15.44 -14.40
CA LYS A 13 -9.16 14.55 -15.03
C LYS A 13 -7.72 15.07 -14.96
N TYR A 14 -7.55 16.40 -15.14
CA TYR A 14 -6.21 17.01 -15.05
C TYR A 14 -5.70 17.00 -13.60
N ILE A 15 -6.57 17.29 -12.62
CA ILE A 15 -6.22 17.24 -11.19
C ILE A 15 -5.78 15.84 -10.80
N ASN A 16 -6.55 14.81 -11.18
CA ASN A 16 -6.20 13.43 -10.91
C ASN A 16 -4.86 13.03 -11.55
N LYS A 17 -4.65 13.38 -12.81
CA LYS A 17 -3.38 13.12 -13.48
C LYS A 17 -2.21 13.78 -12.75
N TYR A 18 -2.39 15.00 -12.29
CA TYR A 18 -1.38 15.72 -11.51
C TYR A 18 -1.09 15.02 -10.18
N ILE A 19 -2.12 14.63 -9.42
CA ILE A 19 -1.98 13.90 -8.17
C ILE A 19 -1.27 12.56 -8.42
N PHE A 20 -1.62 11.83 -9.47
CA PHE A 20 -0.95 10.58 -9.85
C PHE A 20 0.54 10.78 -10.10
N ILE A 21 0.92 11.80 -10.86
CA ILE A 21 2.33 12.14 -11.12
C ILE A 21 3.06 12.45 -9.80
N LEU A 22 2.44 13.20 -8.89
CA LEU A 22 3.02 13.49 -7.57
C LEU A 22 3.21 12.23 -6.73
N ILE A 23 2.27 11.29 -6.77
CA ILE A 23 2.42 9.99 -6.09
C ILE A 23 3.63 9.25 -6.65
N VAL A 24 3.75 9.15 -7.97
CA VAL A 24 4.88 8.47 -8.62
C VAL A 24 6.22 9.14 -8.26
N ILE A 25 6.30 10.46 -8.31
CA ILE A 25 7.50 11.21 -7.90
C ILE A 25 7.84 10.92 -6.44
N SER A 26 6.86 10.94 -5.54
CA SER A 26 7.06 10.64 -4.12
C SER A 26 7.57 9.21 -3.88
N ILE A 27 7.05 8.23 -4.62
CA ILE A 27 7.50 6.83 -4.52
C ILE A 27 8.95 6.71 -5.02
N ILE A 28 9.25 7.26 -6.20
CA ILE A 28 10.61 7.23 -6.76
C ILE A 28 11.60 7.91 -5.81
N SER A 29 11.25 9.10 -5.30
CA SER A 29 12.08 9.83 -4.34
C SER A 29 12.33 9.01 -3.08
N PHE A 30 11.31 8.33 -2.55
CA PHE A 30 11.45 7.45 -1.39
C PHE A 30 12.38 6.27 -1.67
N PHE A 31 12.26 5.57 -2.80
CA PHE A 31 13.16 4.48 -3.16
C PHE A 31 14.61 4.97 -3.32
N LEU A 32 14.82 6.07 -4.04
CA LEU A 32 16.15 6.62 -4.24
C LEU A 32 16.79 7.10 -2.93
N SER A 33 16.00 7.62 -1.99
CA SER A 33 16.51 8.05 -0.67
C SER A 33 17.06 6.91 0.19
N THR A 34 16.72 5.65 -0.10
CA THR A 34 17.26 4.47 0.60
C THR A 34 18.61 4.01 0.05
N VAL A 35 19.01 4.49 -1.12
CA VAL A 35 20.25 4.09 -1.79
C VAL A 35 21.42 4.90 -1.20
N LYS A 36 22.45 4.22 -0.66
CA LYS A 36 23.58 4.87 0.01
C LYS A 36 24.36 5.83 -0.89
N GLU A 37 24.47 5.53 -2.17
CA GLU A 37 25.16 6.36 -3.16
C GLU A 37 24.51 7.73 -3.36
N TYR A 38 23.20 7.84 -3.11
CA TYR A 38 22.44 9.08 -3.24
C TYR A 38 22.26 9.84 -1.93
N SER A 39 22.99 9.46 -0.86
CA SER A 39 22.93 10.13 0.44
C SER A 39 23.31 11.63 0.36
N TYR A 40 24.14 12.01 -0.60
CA TYR A 40 24.48 13.42 -0.87
C TYR A 40 23.26 14.28 -1.26
N TYR A 41 22.24 13.65 -1.86
CA TYR A 41 21.00 14.32 -2.29
C TYR A 41 19.86 14.23 -1.27
N SER A 42 20.15 13.83 -0.03
CA SER A 42 19.14 13.66 1.03
C SER A 42 18.25 14.89 1.24
N ASP A 43 18.85 16.09 1.17
CA ASP A 43 18.11 17.35 1.34
C ASP A 43 17.12 17.61 0.20
N ILE A 44 17.47 17.18 -1.01
CA ILE A 44 16.57 17.27 -2.18
C ILE A 44 15.40 16.32 -1.99
N PHE A 45 15.66 15.07 -1.59
CA PHE A 45 14.60 14.10 -1.32
C PHE A 45 13.67 14.54 -0.20
N ASN A 46 14.20 15.09 0.90
CA ASN A 46 13.42 15.65 1.99
C ASN A 46 12.58 16.86 1.53
N THR A 47 13.12 17.70 0.68
CA THR A 47 12.39 18.85 0.13
C THR A 47 11.24 18.40 -0.76
N ILE A 48 11.47 17.42 -1.63
CA ILE A 48 10.43 16.81 -2.48
C ILE A 48 9.34 16.21 -1.58
N GLU A 49 9.72 15.45 -0.55
CA GLU A 49 8.79 14.83 0.38
C GLU A 49 7.93 15.88 1.08
N ASN A 50 8.53 16.94 1.60
CA ASN A 50 7.81 18.04 2.26
C ASN A 50 6.79 18.70 1.34
N ILE A 51 7.17 19.03 0.10
CA ILE A 51 6.29 19.65 -0.89
C ILE A 51 5.11 18.71 -1.20
N VAL A 52 5.38 17.44 -1.46
CA VAL A 52 4.34 16.46 -1.79
C VAL A 52 3.38 16.26 -0.61
N MET A 53 3.88 16.18 0.63
CA MET A 53 3.03 16.00 1.82
C MET A 53 2.16 17.23 2.09
N VAL A 54 2.67 18.44 1.87
CA VAL A 54 1.85 19.66 1.95
C VAL A 54 0.73 19.65 0.90
N ILE A 55 1.03 19.26 -0.34
CA ILE A 55 0.03 19.17 -1.41
C ILE A 55 -1.03 18.11 -1.07
N PHE A 56 -0.65 16.93 -0.58
CA PHE A 56 -1.59 15.88 -0.18
C PHE A 56 -2.45 16.29 1.01
N SER A 57 -1.89 17.03 1.96
CA SER A 57 -2.66 17.58 3.09
C SER A 57 -3.71 18.58 2.61
N PHE A 58 -3.31 19.46 1.69
CA PHE A 58 -4.24 20.43 1.10
C PHE A 58 -5.33 19.73 0.28
N GLU A 59 -4.98 18.73 -0.49
CA GLU A 59 -5.92 17.88 -1.25
C GLU A 59 -6.95 17.22 -0.32
N LEU A 60 -6.50 16.61 0.78
CA LEU A 60 -7.39 15.97 1.76
C LEU A 60 -8.32 17.00 2.42
N LEU A 61 -7.79 18.16 2.79
CA LEU A 61 -8.60 19.25 3.35
C LEU A 61 -9.68 19.75 2.37
N LEU A 62 -9.32 19.95 1.10
CA LEU A 62 -10.31 20.35 0.09
C LEU A 62 -11.40 19.31 -0.09
N ARG A 63 -11.07 18.03 -0.06
CA ARG A 63 -12.05 16.95 -0.12
C ARG A 63 -12.98 16.97 1.09
N PHE A 64 -12.41 17.11 2.29
CA PHE A 64 -13.17 17.16 3.52
C PHE A 64 -14.14 18.35 3.58
N ILE A 65 -13.76 19.50 3.01
CA ILE A 65 -14.63 20.66 2.89
C ILE A 65 -15.73 20.39 1.84
N SER A 66 -15.35 19.82 0.68
CA SER A 66 -16.27 19.62 -0.45
C SER A 66 -17.32 18.55 -0.17
N ILE A 67 -17.01 17.55 0.66
CA ILE A 67 -17.92 16.42 0.92
C ILE A 67 -19.21 16.84 1.63
N GLY A 68 -19.18 17.95 2.35
CA GLY A 68 -20.40 18.50 3.00
C GLY A 68 -21.50 18.91 2.03
N GLN A 69 -21.22 18.96 0.72
CA GLN A 69 -22.22 19.22 -0.34
C GLN A 69 -22.91 17.93 -0.82
N ASP A 70 -22.43 16.74 -0.42
CA ASP A 70 -23.07 15.47 -0.74
C ASP A 70 -24.13 15.16 0.34
N PRO A 71 -25.41 14.94 -0.04
CA PRO A 71 -26.49 14.65 0.92
C PRO A 71 -26.22 13.43 1.82
N ARG A 72 -25.35 12.51 1.38
CA ARG A 72 -24.97 11.31 2.16
C ARG A 72 -24.06 11.62 3.35
N TYR A 73 -23.37 12.77 3.30
CA TYR A 73 -22.36 13.19 4.27
C TYR A 73 -22.64 14.58 4.84
N GLU A 74 -23.92 14.99 4.84
CA GLU A 74 -24.35 16.26 5.37
C GLU A 74 -24.22 16.32 6.90
N GLY A 75 -23.80 17.45 7.42
CA GLY A 75 -23.60 17.67 8.86
C GLY A 75 -22.34 17.03 9.44
N LEU A 76 -22.20 17.12 10.76
CA LEU A 76 -21.02 16.60 11.48
C LEU A 76 -20.97 15.07 11.48
N GLU A 77 -22.09 14.39 11.67
CA GLU A 77 -22.16 12.94 11.65
C GLU A 77 -21.81 12.36 10.27
N GLY A 78 -22.29 13.03 9.20
CA GLY A 78 -21.94 12.65 7.84
C GLY A 78 -20.44 12.79 7.57
N ARG A 79 -19.79 13.84 8.03
CA ARG A 79 -18.34 14.03 7.90
C ARG A 79 -17.53 12.99 8.67
N LEU A 80 -17.98 12.58 9.87
CA LEU A 80 -17.38 11.50 10.63
C LEU A 80 -17.52 10.14 9.92
N LYS A 81 -18.64 9.92 9.24
CA LYS A 81 -18.83 8.74 8.39
C LYS A 81 -17.88 8.74 7.21
N TYR A 82 -17.62 9.89 6.60
CA TYR A 82 -16.67 10.04 5.50
C TYR A 82 -15.22 9.67 5.90
N ILE A 83 -14.80 10.02 7.12
CA ILE A 83 -13.46 9.64 7.63
C ILE A 83 -13.27 8.11 7.66
N LYS A 84 -14.36 7.35 7.83
CA LYS A 84 -14.32 5.87 7.83
C LYS A 84 -14.29 5.25 6.44
N GLU A 85 -14.40 6.04 5.38
CA GLU A 85 -14.28 5.54 4.01
C GLU A 85 -12.85 5.01 3.76
N PRO A 86 -12.69 3.84 3.09
CA PRO A 86 -11.38 3.21 2.90
C PRO A 86 -10.34 4.12 2.27
N PHE A 87 -10.73 4.91 1.27
CA PHE A 87 -9.82 5.82 0.59
C PHE A 87 -9.38 7.00 1.45
N VAL A 88 -10.23 7.47 2.36
CA VAL A 88 -9.88 8.54 3.31
C VAL A 88 -8.93 8.01 4.36
N ILE A 89 -9.14 6.77 4.83
CA ILE A 89 -8.24 6.09 5.75
C ILE A 89 -6.85 5.96 5.11
N ILE A 90 -6.76 5.58 3.83
CA ILE A 90 -5.49 5.51 3.09
C ILE A 90 -4.81 6.89 3.06
N ASP A 91 -5.53 7.97 2.74
CA ASP A 91 -4.97 9.32 2.72
C ASP A 91 -4.43 9.73 4.10
N ILE A 92 -5.15 9.42 5.17
CA ILE A 92 -4.71 9.68 6.54
C ILE A 92 -3.47 8.85 6.88
N LEU A 93 -3.46 7.56 6.54
CA LEU A 93 -2.31 6.67 6.78
C LEU A 93 -1.05 7.12 6.05
N VAL A 94 -1.18 7.73 4.88
CA VAL A 94 -0.05 8.31 4.13
C VAL A 94 0.52 9.53 4.82
N LEU A 95 -0.32 10.40 5.39
CA LEU A 95 0.08 11.65 6.04
C LEU A 95 0.57 11.44 7.49
N LEU A 96 0.04 10.44 8.17
CA LEU A 96 0.30 10.19 9.59
C LEU A 96 1.79 10.06 9.94
N PRO A 97 2.62 9.25 9.23
CA PRO A 97 4.04 9.13 9.53
C PRO A 97 4.78 10.46 9.42
N TYR A 98 4.43 11.29 8.44
CA TYR A 98 5.04 12.58 8.20
C TYR A 98 4.80 13.54 9.37
N TYR A 99 3.55 13.69 9.80
CA TYR A 99 3.20 14.58 10.90
C TYR A 99 3.69 14.08 12.25
N LEU A 100 3.72 12.77 12.49
CA LEU A 100 4.29 12.21 13.71
C LEU A 100 5.81 12.45 13.80
N THR A 101 6.52 12.36 12.68
CA THR A 101 7.96 12.69 12.63
C THR A 101 8.19 14.18 12.94
N ILE A 102 7.38 15.09 12.42
CA ILE A 102 7.45 16.54 12.75
C ILE A 102 7.14 16.77 14.24
N ALA A 103 6.23 16.01 14.83
CA ALA A 103 5.90 16.08 16.26
C ALA A 103 7.01 15.50 17.16
N GLY A 104 8.15 15.06 16.61
CA GLY A 104 9.27 14.51 17.36
C GLY A 104 9.17 13.03 17.69
N ILE A 105 8.20 12.32 17.12
CA ILE A 105 8.04 10.87 17.26
C ILE A 105 8.76 10.21 16.08
N ASP A 106 10.03 9.83 16.26
CA ASP A 106 10.81 9.11 15.22
C ASP A 106 10.93 7.64 15.58
N LEU A 107 9.96 6.85 15.16
CA LEU A 107 9.97 5.40 15.28
C LEU A 107 10.32 4.77 13.93
N ILE A 108 11.10 3.69 13.94
CA ILE A 108 11.44 2.91 12.73
C ILE A 108 10.15 2.48 12.00
N PHE A 109 9.11 2.14 12.76
CA PHE A 109 7.81 1.76 12.23
C PHE A 109 7.17 2.86 11.35
N LEU A 110 7.36 4.14 11.68
CA LEU A 110 6.84 5.26 10.88
C LEU A 110 7.51 5.32 9.49
N ARG A 111 8.77 4.89 9.37
CA ARG A 111 9.46 4.79 8.08
C ARG A 111 8.85 3.70 7.21
N ILE A 112 8.46 2.57 7.80
CA ILE A 112 7.78 1.49 7.09
C ILE A 112 6.39 1.95 6.61
N LEU A 113 5.66 2.70 7.44
CA LEU A 113 4.34 3.21 7.06
C LEU A 113 4.36 4.16 5.84
N ARG A 114 5.52 4.77 5.52
CA ARG A 114 5.67 5.58 4.29
C ARG A 114 5.39 4.79 3.01
N VAL A 115 5.53 3.45 3.05
CA VAL A 115 5.20 2.57 1.92
C VAL A 115 3.70 2.65 1.56
N PHE A 116 2.82 2.94 2.52
CA PHE A 116 1.38 3.07 2.26
C PHE A 116 1.01 4.17 1.25
N ARG A 117 1.95 5.10 0.94
CA ARG A 117 1.74 6.07 -0.16
C ARG A 117 1.46 5.39 -1.51
N ILE A 118 1.96 4.18 -1.73
CA ILE A 118 1.68 3.37 -2.93
C ILE A 118 0.18 3.08 -3.03
N MET A 119 -0.50 2.84 -1.91
CA MET A 119 -1.95 2.58 -1.90
C MET A 119 -2.77 3.79 -2.36
N LYS A 120 -2.21 5.01 -2.32
CA LYS A 120 -2.88 6.20 -2.86
C LYS A 120 -3.12 6.11 -4.38
N ILE A 121 -2.34 5.27 -5.09
CA ILE A 121 -2.56 4.98 -6.52
C ILE A 121 -3.95 4.35 -6.75
N LEU A 122 -4.43 3.53 -5.80
CA LEU A 122 -5.74 2.87 -5.90
C LEU A 122 -6.90 3.87 -5.96
N ARG A 123 -6.68 5.08 -5.51
CA ARG A 123 -7.65 6.16 -5.60
C ARG A 123 -7.74 6.80 -6.98
N TYR A 124 -6.79 6.53 -7.88
CA TYR A 124 -6.83 7.05 -9.23
C TYR A 124 -8.04 6.49 -9.99
N GLU A 125 -8.79 7.36 -10.63
CA GLU A 125 -10.15 7.11 -11.12
C GLU A 125 -10.29 5.96 -12.13
N GLN A 126 -9.23 5.65 -12.86
CA GLN A 126 -9.21 4.50 -13.76
C GLN A 126 -9.28 3.16 -12.99
N TYR A 127 -8.99 3.18 -11.69
CA TYR A 127 -9.01 2.01 -10.81
C TYR A 127 -10.26 1.92 -9.92
N ASN A 128 -11.19 2.89 -9.99
CA ASN A 128 -12.49 2.78 -9.28
C ASN A 128 -13.31 1.58 -9.77
N SER A 129 -13.18 1.21 -11.06
CA SER A 129 -13.70 -0.05 -11.57
C SER A 129 -12.87 -1.25 -11.13
N PHE A 130 -11.56 -1.05 -10.84
CA PHE A 130 -10.65 -2.11 -10.40
C PHE A 130 -11.00 -2.59 -8.99
N ASP A 131 -11.25 -1.69 -8.05
CA ASP A 131 -11.61 -2.06 -6.68
C ASP A 131 -12.89 -2.88 -6.62
N ILE A 132 -13.94 -2.43 -7.31
CA ILE A 132 -15.21 -3.15 -7.38
C ILE A 132 -15.01 -4.48 -8.10
N THR A 133 -14.25 -4.49 -9.19
CA THR A 133 -13.98 -5.69 -9.98
C THR A 133 -13.09 -6.67 -9.22
N LEU A 134 -12.00 -6.20 -8.59
CA LEU A 134 -11.09 -7.05 -7.80
C LEU A 134 -11.82 -7.67 -6.62
N TRP A 135 -12.56 -6.86 -5.85
CA TRP A 135 -13.33 -7.36 -4.71
C TRP A 135 -14.41 -8.37 -5.15
N HIS A 136 -15.06 -8.12 -6.26
CA HIS A 136 -16.06 -9.02 -6.82
C HIS A 136 -15.43 -10.35 -7.26
N ILE A 137 -14.30 -10.29 -8.00
CA ILE A 137 -13.55 -11.48 -8.42
C ILE A 137 -13.07 -12.29 -7.21
N LEU A 138 -12.50 -11.63 -6.19
CA LEU A 138 -12.05 -12.31 -4.97
C LEU A 138 -13.21 -12.96 -4.22
N LYS A 139 -14.33 -12.27 -4.10
CA LYS A 139 -15.53 -12.79 -3.41
C LYS A 139 -16.17 -13.94 -4.17
N GLU A 140 -16.31 -13.82 -5.49
CA GLU A 140 -16.92 -14.86 -6.33
C GLU A 140 -16.03 -16.11 -6.44
N ASN A 141 -14.71 -15.93 -6.41
CA ASN A 141 -13.78 -17.05 -6.55
C ASN A 141 -13.12 -17.46 -5.22
N LYS A 142 -13.66 -17.00 -4.09
CA LYS A 142 -13.11 -17.29 -2.75
C LYS A 142 -12.85 -18.78 -2.54
N ASP A 143 -13.80 -19.64 -2.90
CA ASP A 143 -13.67 -21.07 -2.69
C ASP A 143 -12.56 -21.68 -3.56
N LYS A 144 -12.40 -21.19 -4.79
CA LYS A 144 -11.29 -21.61 -5.68
C LYS A 144 -9.92 -21.19 -5.12
N PHE A 145 -9.82 -19.96 -4.62
CA PHE A 145 -8.59 -19.48 -3.96
C PHE A 145 -8.28 -20.30 -2.72
N MET A 146 -9.29 -20.62 -1.90
CA MET A 146 -9.10 -21.44 -0.70
C MET A 146 -8.60 -22.85 -1.06
N VAL A 147 -9.11 -23.47 -2.11
CA VAL A 147 -8.64 -24.78 -2.59
C VAL A 147 -7.18 -24.71 -3.03
N VAL A 148 -6.79 -23.67 -3.78
CA VAL A 148 -5.39 -23.48 -4.22
C VAL A 148 -4.47 -23.30 -3.02
N ILE A 149 -4.84 -22.45 -2.06
CA ILE A 149 -4.05 -22.23 -0.84
C ILE A 149 -3.91 -23.51 -0.02
N GLN A 150 -4.99 -24.24 0.17
CA GLN A 150 -4.97 -25.53 0.91
C GLN A 150 -4.06 -26.56 0.23
N LEU A 151 -4.22 -26.75 -1.08
CA LEU A 151 -3.40 -27.70 -1.84
C LEU A 151 -1.91 -27.31 -1.78
N SER A 152 -1.60 -26.03 -1.99
CA SER A 152 -0.24 -25.51 -1.87
C SER A 152 0.36 -25.74 -0.49
N SER A 153 -0.41 -25.45 0.55
CA SER A 153 0.03 -25.66 1.94
C SER A 153 0.31 -27.13 2.24
N ILE A 154 -0.55 -28.04 1.77
CA ILE A 154 -0.33 -29.49 1.93
C ILE A 154 0.94 -29.92 1.21
N LEU A 155 1.15 -29.48 -0.03
CA LEU A 155 2.36 -29.81 -0.79
C LEU A 155 3.63 -29.31 -0.08
N MET A 156 3.63 -28.08 0.45
CA MET A 156 4.76 -27.54 1.21
C MET A 156 5.01 -28.33 2.50
N LEU A 157 3.94 -28.65 3.25
CA LEU A 157 4.04 -29.40 4.50
C LEU A 157 4.52 -30.84 4.30
N VAL A 158 4.22 -31.46 3.15
CA VAL A 158 4.68 -32.82 2.82
C VAL A 158 6.11 -32.79 2.28
N SER A 159 6.45 -31.81 1.42
CA SER A 159 7.81 -31.74 0.84
C SER A 159 8.87 -31.37 1.87
N ALA A 160 8.56 -30.57 2.89
CA ALA A 160 9.54 -30.16 3.88
C ALA A 160 10.17 -31.31 4.68
N PRO A 161 9.43 -32.26 5.30
CA PRO A 161 10.02 -33.41 5.96
C PRO A 161 10.79 -34.30 4.99
N ILE A 162 10.27 -34.51 3.78
CA ILE A 162 10.94 -35.31 2.77
C ILE A 162 12.33 -34.74 2.47
N MET A 163 12.42 -33.45 2.18
CA MET A 163 13.70 -32.78 1.92
C MET A 163 14.61 -32.80 3.14
N TYR A 164 14.08 -32.61 4.34
CA TYR A 164 14.86 -32.71 5.56
C TYR A 164 15.54 -34.08 5.68
N TYR A 165 14.82 -35.18 5.52
CA TYR A 165 15.40 -36.51 5.66
C TYR A 165 16.34 -36.90 4.51
N LEU A 166 16.15 -36.33 3.32
CA LEU A 166 17.05 -36.62 2.18
C LEU A 166 18.32 -35.77 2.22
N GLU A 167 18.23 -34.50 2.57
CA GLU A 167 19.33 -33.55 2.40
C GLU A 167 20.06 -33.16 3.69
N ASN A 168 19.50 -33.42 4.87
CA ASN A 168 20.13 -33.05 6.13
C ASN A 168 21.54 -33.65 6.30
N SER A 169 21.78 -34.88 5.79
CA SER A 169 23.10 -35.50 5.86
C SER A 169 24.13 -34.86 4.91
N VAL A 170 23.69 -34.22 3.83
CA VAL A 170 24.55 -33.63 2.78
C VAL A 170 24.71 -32.13 3.00
N GLN A 171 23.63 -31.47 3.39
CA GLN A 171 23.56 -29.99 3.58
C GLN A 171 22.94 -29.62 4.95
N PRO A 172 23.61 -29.98 6.06
CA PRO A 172 23.05 -29.75 7.42
C PRO A 172 22.84 -28.29 7.78
N GLU A 173 23.56 -27.36 7.16
CA GLU A 173 23.40 -25.92 7.41
C GLU A 173 22.08 -25.38 6.83
N ILE A 174 21.66 -25.87 5.67
CA ILE A 174 20.44 -25.44 5.00
C ILE A 174 19.23 -26.19 5.54
N PHE A 175 19.34 -27.51 5.65
CA PHE A 175 18.27 -28.40 6.12
C PHE A 175 18.48 -28.83 7.57
N SER A 176 18.82 -27.90 8.46
CA SER A 176 19.10 -28.15 9.87
C SER A 176 17.91 -28.66 10.66
N SER A 177 16.69 -28.41 10.22
CA SER A 177 15.44 -28.80 10.87
C SER A 177 14.28 -28.83 9.88
N ILE A 178 13.15 -29.46 10.23
CA ILE A 178 11.93 -29.47 9.41
C ILE A 178 11.40 -28.03 9.17
N PRO A 179 11.38 -27.10 10.16
CA PRO A 179 11.03 -25.70 9.89
C PRO A 179 11.96 -25.01 8.88
N SER A 180 13.27 -25.32 8.89
CA SER A 180 14.22 -24.80 7.91
C SER A 180 13.92 -25.34 6.50
N ALA A 181 13.65 -26.65 6.39
CA ALA A 181 13.23 -27.27 5.14
C ALA A 181 11.86 -26.75 4.66
N LEU A 182 10.96 -26.39 5.57
CA LEU A 182 9.69 -25.75 5.21
C LEU A 182 9.91 -24.37 4.56
N TRP A 183 10.85 -23.59 5.10
CA TRP A 183 11.23 -22.33 4.48
C TRP A 183 11.76 -22.53 3.05
N TRP A 184 12.62 -23.52 2.84
CA TRP A 184 13.07 -23.92 1.51
C TRP A 184 11.90 -24.30 0.59
N SER A 185 10.93 -25.08 1.09
CA SER A 185 9.75 -25.48 0.33
C SER A 185 8.90 -24.27 -0.09
N VAL A 186 8.73 -23.28 0.80
CA VAL A 186 8.02 -22.01 0.48
C VAL A 186 8.73 -21.26 -0.64
N ILE A 187 10.05 -21.07 -0.54
CA ILE A 187 10.86 -20.38 -1.56
C ILE A 187 10.74 -21.10 -2.91
N THR A 188 10.92 -22.42 -2.91
CA THR A 188 10.85 -23.22 -4.14
C THR A 188 9.47 -23.18 -4.79
N PHE A 189 8.41 -23.25 -3.97
CA PHE A 189 7.04 -23.20 -4.47
C PHE A 189 6.66 -21.81 -5.01
N THR A 190 7.14 -20.75 -4.38
CA THR A 190 6.90 -19.38 -4.82
C THR A 190 7.85 -18.91 -5.93
N THR A 191 8.80 -19.77 -6.34
CA THR A 191 9.78 -19.47 -7.41
C THR A 191 10.66 -18.25 -7.14
N VAL A 192 11.00 -18.02 -5.87
CA VAL A 192 11.87 -16.91 -5.43
C VAL A 192 13.34 -17.33 -5.43
#